data_aab9f05816eb5a90dedf65e10358506d
#
_entry.id   aab9f05816eb5a90dedf65e10358506d
#
_cell.length_a   1.000
_cell.length_b   1.000
_cell.length_c   1.000
_cell.angle_alpha   90.00
_cell.angle_beta   90.00
_cell.angle_gamma   90.00
#
_symmetry.space_group_name_H-M   'P 1'
#
loop_
_entity.id
_entity.type
_entity.pdbx_description
1 polymer ?
#
loop_
_entity_poly.entity_id
_entity_poly.type
_entity_poly.pdbx_seq_one_letter_code
_entity_poly.pdbx_strand_id
1 'polypeptide(L)'
;MSKKLLLSLLAVLAFTACSDNEEKTTSNSNRNPTYEHKEYGRYEFPRISDPSENLILIHKTANGEVNYSVEWDIEKKSQRWSCYQMYKSNMAQNTGRYYAGPGEDQYPQDPLLPVQYRWTTDPFYGSGYDHGHICPSADRLNSEESNYQTFYLTNMQPQKNGFNAKVWANMEAKVRNWAKQNNYTFCDTMYVCKGGTIVNKSQIMKTLSNGLIVPKYYYMAILISKKQSNGTMKYDAMAFWIEHKESSDNGTALAKYVITIDELENKTGIDVFCNLPDDIERQVESTVNMKLWGYN
;
A
#
# COMPACT_ATOMS: atom_id res chain seq x y z
N MET A 1 66.91 -61.83 -22.16
CA MET A 1 66.07 -61.84 -20.95
C MET A 1 65.84 -60.40 -20.51
N SER A 2 64.72 -59.87 -20.86
CA SER A 2 64.36 -58.47 -20.65
C SER A 2 63.48 -58.31 -19.40
N LYS A 3 63.98 -57.53 -18.43
CA LYS A 3 63.19 -57.16 -17.25
C LYS A 3 62.36 -55.93 -17.55
N LYS A 4 61.04 -56.07 -17.55
CA LYS A 4 60.09 -54.96 -17.64
C LYS A 4 59.94 -54.34 -16.24
N LEU A 5 60.25 -53.04 -16.14
CA LEU A 5 60.02 -52.19 -15.00
C LEU A 5 58.58 -51.67 -15.05
N LEU A 6 57.79 -52.01 -14.05
CA LEU A 6 56.40 -51.51 -13.91
C LEU A 6 56.46 -50.20 -13.09
N LEU A 7 56.16 -49.07 -13.74
CA LEU A 7 55.97 -47.80 -13.03
C LEU A 7 54.49 -47.68 -12.61
N SER A 8 54.22 -47.71 -11.31
CA SER A 8 52.93 -47.43 -10.76
C SER A 8 52.72 -45.92 -10.60
N LEU A 9 51.82 -45.38 -11.39
CA LEU A 9 51.42 -43.98 -11.30
C LEU A 9 50.37 -43.83 -10.23
N LEU A 10 50.70 -43.18 -9.10
CA LEU A 10 49.78 -42.84 -8.02
C LEU A 10 49.05 -41.52 -8.42
N ALA A 11 47.77 -41.62 -8.82
CA ALA A 11 46.94 -40.46 -9.06
C ALA A 11 46.41 -39.92 -7.71
N VAL A 12 46.91 -38.77 -7.30
CA VAL A 12 46.35 -38.01 -6.16
C VAL A 12 45.11 -37.26 -6.68
N LEU A 13 43.94 -37.74 -6.33
CA LEU A 13 42.67 -37.00 -6.51
C LEU A 13 42.59 -35.90 -5.42
N ALA A 14 42.90 -34.68 -5.83
CA ALA A 14 42.58 -33.49 -5.07
C ALA A 14 41.06 -33.23 -5.17
N PHE A 15 40.33 -33.52 -4.12
CA PHE A 15 38.97 -33.02 -3.95
C PHE A 15 39.03 -31.51 -3.68
N THR A 16 38.81 -30.70 -4.69
CA THR A 16 38.44 -29.31 -4.48
C THR A 16 36.99 -29.30 -4.00
N ALA A 17 36.80 -29.08 -2.69
CA ALA A 17 35.50 -28.72 -2.15
C ALA A 17 35.15 -27.33 -2.73
N CYS A 18 34.37 -27.30 -3.80
CA CYS A 18 33.60 -26.11 -4.14
C CYS A 18 32.60 -25.90 -2.99
N SER A 19 32.80 -24.86 -2.23
CA SER A 19 31.75 -24.32 -1.41
C SER A 19 30.77 -23.65 -2.37
N ASP A 20 29.74 -24.37 -2.74
CA ASP A 20 28.57 -23.79 -3.39
C ASP A 20 27.94 -22.85 -2.37
N ASN A 21 28.29 -21.57 -2.45
CA ASN A 21 27.42 -20.50 -2.02
C ASN A 21 26.22 -20.53 -2.99
N GLU A 22 25.27 -21.42 -2.75
CA GLU A 22 23.93 -21.24 -3.31
C GLU A 22 23.47 -19.88 -2.83
N GLU A 23 23.51 -18.87 -3.69
CA GLU A 23 22.63 -17.72 -3.56
C GLU A 23 21.23 -18.32 -3.44
N LYS A 24 20.63 -18.28 -2.24
CA LYS A 24 19.23 -18.58 -2.05
C LYS A 24 18.47 -17.65 -2.98
N THR A 25 18.12 -18.16 -4.16
CA THR A 25 17.15 -17.48 -5.02
C THR A 25 15.85 -17.46 -4.23
N THR A 26 15.56 -16.30 -3.64
CA THR A 26 14.30 -16.11 -2.94
C THR A 26 13.19 -16.23 -3.97
N SER A 27 12.33 -17.26 -3.80
CA SER A 27 11.15 -17.46 -4.65
C SER A 27 10.20 -16.28 -4.46
N ASN A 28 9.55 -15.86 -5.56
CA ASN A 28 8.42 -14.95 -5.52
C ASN A 28 7.44 -15.37 -6.63
N SER A 29 6.47 -16.19 -6.25
CA SER A 29 5.60 -16.90 -7.18
C SER A 29 4.38 -16.07 -7.61
N ASN A 30 3.97 -15.07 -6.80
CA ASN A 30 2.77 -14.25 -7.01
C ASN A 30 3.08 -12.77 -7.36
N ARG A 31 4.36 -12.40 -7.53
CA ARG A 31 4.76 -11.02 -7.83
C ARG A 31 4.09 -10.47 -9.10
N ASN A 32 3.88 -9.15 -9.11
CA ASN A 32 3.39 -8.46 -10.29
C ASN A 32 4.41 -8.49 -11.44
N PRO A 33 3.96 -8.62 -12.70
CA PRO A 33 4.82 -8.46 -13.86
C PRO A 33 5.27 -6.99 -13.97
N THR A 34 6.57 -6.77 -14.27
CA THR A 34 7.17 -5.42 -14.30
C THR A 34 7.63 -4.98 -15.68
N TYR A 35 7.31 -5.75 -16.74
CA TYR A 35 7.75 -5.47 -18.10
C TYR A 35 7.11 -4.22 -18.70
N GLU A 36 5.88 -3.87 -18.34
CA GLU A 36 5.20 -2.65 -18.79
C GLU A 36 5.51 -1.46 -17.86
N HIS A 37 5.42 -1.69 -16.55
CA HIS A 37 5.63 -0.68 -15.52
C HIS A 37 6.50 -1.25 -14.39
N LYS A 38 7.71 -0.74 -14.25
CA LYS A 38 8.63 -1.15 -13.18
C LYS A 38 8.06 -0.89 -11.77
N GLU A 39 7.16 0.07 -11.66
CA GLU A 39 6.49 0.46 -10.42
C GLU A 39 5.63 -0.66 -9.84
N TYR A 40 5.10 -1.56 -10.67
CA TYR A 40 4.30 -2.70 -10.21
C TYR A 40 5.06 -3.66 -9.30
N GLY A 41 6.41 -3.68 -9.37
CA GLY A 41 7.25 -4.47 -8.47
C GLY A 41 7.53 -3.82 -7.10
N ARG A 42 6.97 -2.65 -6.79
CA ARG A 42 7.13 -1.99 -5.49
C ARG A 42 6.32 -2.72 -4.42
N TYR A 43 6.80 -2.75 -3.18
CA TYR A 43 6.19 -3.56 -2.12
C TYR A 43 4.81 -3.07 -1.65
N GLU A 44 4.49 -1.80 -1.84
CA GLU A 44 3.15 -1.27 -1.53
C GLU A 44 2.07 -1.71 -2.52
N PHE A 45 2.45 -2.18 -3.73
CA PHE A 45 1.47 -2.61 -4.71
C PHE A 45 0.88 -3.96 -4.33
N PRO A 46 -0.44 -4.06 -4.22
CA PRO A 46 -1.12 -5.34 -4.21
C PRO A 46 -0.98 -6.08 -5.54
N ARG A 47 -1.35 -7.33 -5.58
CA ARG A 47 -1.52 -8.07 -6.82
C ARG A 47 -2.51 -7.33 -7.71
N ILE A 48 -2.05 -6.93 -8.88
CA ILE A 48 -2.86 -6.21 -9.86
C ILE A 48 -3.90 -7.16 -10.43
N SER A 49 -5.15 -6.72 -10.45
CA SER A 49 -6.26 -7.46 -11.03
C SER A 49 -6.28 -7.36 -12.55
N ASP A 50 -7.27 -7.98 -13.19
CA ASP A 50 -7.41 -7.99 -14.66
C ASP A 50 -7.49 -6.56 -15.20
N PRO A 51 -6.58 -6.13 -16.10
CA PRO A 51 -6.58 -4.79 -16.67
C PRO A 51 -7.79 -4.48 -17.55
N SER A 52 -8.59 -5.47 -17.94
CA SER A 52 -9.85 -5.24 -18.65
C SER A 52 -10.96 -4.72 -17.74
N GLU A 53 -10.85 -4.94 -16.43
CA GLU A 53 -11.84 -4.50 -15.44
C GLU A 53 -11.38 -3.28 -14.64
N ASN A 54 -10.07 -3.10 -14.50
CA ASN A 54 -9.48 -2.07 -13.64
C ASN A 54 -8.30 -1.37 -14.31
N LEU A 55 -8.12 -0.10 -13.96
CA LEU A 55 -6.98 0.71 -14.40
C LEU A 55 -6.05 1.00 -13.24
N ILE A 56 -4.74 0.90 -13.49
CA ILE A 56 -3.73 1.34 -12.54
C ILE A 56 -3.31 2.77 -12.89
N LEU A 57 -3.57 3.69 -11.99
CA LEU A 57 -3.20 5.09 -12.10
C LEU A 57 -1.99 5.36 -11.20
N ILE A 58 -0.82 5.65 -11.81
CA ILE A 58 0.42 5.91 -11.08
C ILE A 58 0.70 7.40 -11.10
N HIS A 59 0.39 8.09 -10.01
CA HIS A 59 0.67 9.50 -9.86
C HIS A 59 2.15 9.72 -9.55
N LYS A 60 2.80 10.49 -10.40
CA LYS A 60 4.21 10.87 -10.25
C LYS A 60 4.31 12.38 -10.15
N THR A 61 5.29 12.83 -9.41
CA THR A 61 5.70 14.24 -9.38
C THR A 61 6.57 14.57 -10.60
N ALA A 62 6.76 15.85 -10.88
CA ALA A 62 7.54 16.32 -12.02
C ALA A 62 8.99 15.78 -12.04
N ASN A 63 9.55 15.43 -10.86
CA ASN A 63 10.86 14.79 -10.76
C ASN A 63 10.83 13.26 -11.00
N GLY A 64 9.65 12.69 -11.33
CA GLY A 64 9.48 11.28 -11.63
C GLY A 64 9.29 10.36 -10.42
N GLU A 65 9.23 10.88 -9.20
CA GLU A 65 8.94 10.10 -8.00
C GLU A 65 7.47 9.69 -7.94
N VAL A 66 7.21 8.44 -7.59
CA VAL A 66 5.84 7.97 -7.36
C VAL A 66 5.30 8.59 -6.08
N ASN A 67 4.23 9.35 -6.22
CA ASN A 67 3.52 9.98 -5.12
C ASN A 67 2.58 8.97 -4.44
N TYR A 68 1.65 8.42 -5.20
CA TYR A 68 0.78 7.29 -4.82
C TYR A 68 0.22 6.64 -6.08
N SER A 69 -0.38 5.47 -5.93
CA SER A 69 -1.03 4.75 -7.04
C SER A 69 -2.41 4.28 -6.62
N VAL A 70 -3.30 4.15 -7.61
CA VAL A 70 -4.70 3.75 -7.43
C VAL A 70 -5.02 2.60 -8.37
N GLU A 71 -5.76 1.58 -7.91
CA GLU A 71 -6.48 0.67 -8.78
C GLU A 71 -7.94 1.13 -8.88
N TRP A 72 -8.34 1.54 -10.08
CA TRP A 72 -9.66 2.08 -10.37
C TRP A 72 -10.54 1.05 -11.06
N ASP A 73 -11.64 0.67 -10.45
CA ASP A 73 -12.68 -0.16 -11.04
C ASP A 73 -13.52 0.70 -12.01
N ILE A 74 -13.44 0.39 -13.31
CA ILE A 74 -14.05 1.20 -14.37
C ILE A 74 -15.57 1.12 -14.39
N GLU A 75 -16.14 -0.02 -13.97
CA GLU A 75 -17.59 -0.22 -13.89
C GLU A 75 -18.18 0.48 -12.67
N LYS A 76 -17.55 0.32 -11.52
CA LYS A 76 -18.00 0.87 -10.23
C LYS A 76 -17.64 2.34 -10.05
N LYS A 77 -16.78 2.88 -10.91
CA LYS A 77 -16.23 4.24 -10.79
C LYS A 77 -15.75 4.56 -9.38
N SER A 78 -15.00 3.65 -8.82
CA SER A 78 -14.43 3.73 -7.47
C SER A 78 -13.08 3.03 -7.40
N GLN A 79 -12.21 3.49 -6.53
CA GLN A 79 -10.95 2.82 -6.31
C GLN A 79 -11.13 1.54 -5.49
N ARG A 80 -10.38 0.48 -5.84
CA ARG A 80 -10.26 -0.70 -5.02
C ARG A 80 -9.28 -0.47 -3.88
N TRP A 81 -8.17 0.20 -4.20
CA TRP A 81 -7.15 0.62 -3.24
C TRP A 81 -6.37 1.84 -3.75
N SER A 82 -5.77 2.58 -2.80
CA SER A 82 -4.63 3.45 -3.05
C SER A 82 -3.43 2.94 -2.27
N CYS A 83 -2.24 2.95 -2.91
CA CYS A 83 -1.00 2.53 -2.26
C CYS A 83 0.12 3.56 -2.41
N TYR A 84 1.02 3.61 -1.41
CA TYR A 84 2.09 4.59 -1.37
C TYR A 84 3.17 4.22 -0.36
N GLN A 85 4.34 4.83 -0.50
CA GLN A 85 5.43 4.73 0.47
C GLN A 85 5.51 5.96 1.36
N MET A 86 6.03 5.77 2.58
CA MET A 86 6.39 6.84 3.52
C MET A 86 7.82 6.63 3.98
N TYR A 87 8.66 7.62 3.75
CA TYR A 87 10.06 7.69 4.16
C TYR A 87 10.46 9.14 4.40
N LYS A 88 11.62 9.37 5.00
CA LYS A 88 12.00 10.69 5.54
C LYS A 88 11.84 11.83 4.55
N SER A 89 12.30 11.68 3.29
CA SER A 89 12.28 12.78 2.32
C SER A 89 10.88 13.09 1.80
N ASN A 90 10.03 12.08 1.54
CA ASN A 90 8.68 12.32 1.02
C ASN A 90 7.66 12.70 2.09
N MET A 91 8.05 12.64 3.37
CA MET A 91 7.25 13.11 4.50
C MET A 91 7.66 14.48 5.04
N ALA A 92 8.55 15.19 4.34
CA ALA A 92 8.85 16.56 4.63
C ALA A 92 7.58 17.43 4.57
N GLN A 93 7.54 18.50 5.37
CA GLN A 93 6.41 19.43 5.41
C GLN A 93 6.86 20.76 4.81
N ASN A 94 6.93 20.81 3.48
CA ASN A 94 7.39 21.97 2.71
C ASN A 94 6.24 22.85 2.22
N THR A 95 5.01 22.34 2.29
CA THR A 95 3.79 23.06 1.87
C THR A 95 2.65 22.81 2.86
N GLY A 96 1.58 23.61 2.74
CA GLY A 96 0.32 23.39 3.43
C GLY A 96 -0.64 22.48 2.64
N ARG A 97 -1.83 22.24 3.23
CA ARG A 97 -2.93 21.58 2.54
C ARG A 97 -3.42 22.44 1.39
N TYR A 98 -3.65 21.82 0.24
CA TYR A 98 -4.27 22.49 -0.91
C TYR A 98 -5.70 22.94 -0.60
N TYR A 99 -6.02 24.14 -1.04
CA TYR A 99 -7.35 24.70 -1.09
C TYR A 99 -7.55 25.34 -2.45
N ALA A 100 -8.66 24.99 -3.13
CA ALA A 100 -9.00 25.53 -4.44
C ALA A 100 -9.17 27.05 -4.39
N GLY A 101 -8.71 27.70 -5.44
CA GLY A 101 -8.97 29.12 -5.67
C GLY A 101 -10.41 29.41 -6.09
N PRO A 102 -10.79 30.67 -6.19
CA PRO A 102 -12.12 31.04 -6.66
C PRO A 102 -12.41 30.49 -8.07
N GLY A 103 -13.47 29.71 -8.20
CA GLY A 103 -13.89 29.09 -9.46
C GLY A 103 -13.18 27.79 -9.82
N GLU A 104 -12.34 27.27 -8.96
CA GLU A 104 -11.69 25.98 -9.11
C GLU A 104 -12.42 24.90 -8.32
N ASP A 105 -12.34 23.65 -8.78
CA ASP A 105 -12.88 22.50 -8.07
C ASP A 105 -11.91 22.08 -6.95
N GLN A 106 -12.40 21.97 -5.72
CA GLN A 106 -11.62 21.46 -4.59
C GLN A 106 -11.20 19.99 -4.82
N TYR A 107 -12.01 19.22 -5.53
CA TYR A 107 -11.78 17.82 -5.86
C TYR A 107 -11.81 17.62 -7.37
N PRO A 108 -10.71 17.95 -8.06
CA PRO A 108 -10.68 17.90 -9.51
C PRO A 108 -10.70 16.48 -10.07
N GLN A 109 -11.06 16.36 -11.33
CA GLN A 109 -10.94 15.13 -12.09
C GLN A 109 -9.46 14.71 -12.19
N ASP A 110 -9.23 13.41 -12.10
CA ASP A 110 -7.89 12.86 -12.28
C ASP A 110 -7.48 12.90 -13.76
N PRO A 111 -6.38 13.57 -14.11
CA PRO A 111 -5.93 13.66 -15.50
C PRO A 111 -5.50 12.30 -16.08
N LEU A 112 -5.07 11.34 -15.23
CA LEU A 112 -4.65 9.99 -15.67
C LEU A 112 -5.85 9.10 -16.00
N LEU A 113 -7.05 9.39 -15.45
CA LEU A 113 -8.23 8.60 -15.73
C LEU A 113 -8.82 9.00 -17.11
N PRO A 114 -8.99 8.07 -18.07
CA PRO A 114 -9.64 8.35 -19.34
C PRO A 114 -11.05 8.94 -19.16
N VAL A 115 -11.41 9.93 -19.98
CA VAL A 115 -12.63 10.74 -19.82
C VAL A 115 -13.90 9.89 -19.72
N GLN A 116 -13.99 8.79 -20.49
CA GLN A 116 -15.15 7.90 -20.48
C GLN A 116 -15.40 7.19 -19.14
N TYR A 117 -14.41 7.10 -18.28
CA TYR A 117 -14.52 6.46 -16.96
C TYR A 117 -14.66 7.46 -15.81
N ARG A 118 -14.57 8.77 -16.12
CA ARG A 118 -14.73 9.83 -15.12
C ARG A 118 -16.21 10.01 -14.73
N TRP A 119 -16.40 10.60 -13.58
CA TRP A 119 -17.69 11.19 -13.22
C TRP A 119 -17.95 12.44 -14.08
N THR A 120 -19.18 12.64 -14.50
CA THR A 120 -19.55 13.86 -15.25
C THR A 120 -19.59 15.11 -14.35
N THR A 121 -19.88 14.90 -13.08
CA THR A 121 -19.90 15.91 -12.01
C THR A 121 -19.35 15.29 -10.75
N ASP A 122 -19.02 16.07 -9.74
CA ASP A 122 -18.62 15.56 -8.44
C ASP A 122 -19.75 14.71 -7.82
N PRO A 123 -19.55 13.38 -7.66
CA PRO A 123 -20.59 12.46 -7.17
C PRO A 123 -20.88 12.60 -5.68
N PHE A 124 -20.04 13.33 -4.95
CA PHE A 124 -20.19 13.56 -3.51
C PHE A 124 -21.12 14.71 -3.20
N TYR A 125 -21.34 15.63 -4.17
CA TYR A 125 -22.21 16.77 -3.94
C TYR A 125 -23.63 16.33 -3.60
N GLY A 126 -24.13 16.77 -2.43
CA GLY A 126 -25.47 16.38 -1.92
C GLY A 126 -25.59 14.90 -1.48
N SER A 127 -24.49 14.13 -1.49
CA SER A 127 -24.50 12.70 -1.09
C SER A 127 -24.72 12.47 0.39
N GLY A 128 -24.39 13.44 1.24
CA GLY A 128 -24.36 13.32 2.69
C GLY A 128 -23.11 12.61 3.24
N TYR A 129 -22.08 12.45 2.38
CA TYR A 129 -20.78 11.89 2.73
C TYR A 129 -19.65 12.87 2.45
N ASP A 130 -18.59 12.79 3.24
CA ASP A 130 -17.37 13.53 3.00
C ASP A 130 -16.58 12.89 1.85
N HIS A 131 -15.76 13.70 1.17
CA HIS A 131 -14.68 13.23 0.29
C HIS A 131 -13.57 12.63 1.15
N GLY A 132 -13.71 11.35 1.47
CA GLY A 132 -12.75 10.64 2.28
C GLY A 132 -11.47 10.32 1.49
N HIS A 133 -10.37 10.99 1.82
CA HIS A 133 -9.07 10.69 1.22
C HIS A 133 -8.63 9.26 1.56
N ILE A 134 -8.12 8.54 0.57
CA ILE A 134 -7.48 7.25 0.81
C ILE A 134 -5.97 7.43 0.93
N CYS A 135 -5.27 8.06 -0.01
CA CYS A 135 -3.94 8.62 0.27
C CYS A 135 -4.14 9.99 0.95
N PRO A 136 -3.75 10.16 2.23
CA PRO A 136 -4.05 11.39 2.96
C PRO A 136 -3.26 12.59 2.44
N SER A 137 -3.90 13.74 2.35
CA SER A 137 -3.22 15.02 2.07
C SER A 137 -2.07 15.28 3.07
N ALA A 138 -2.28 14.97 4.35
CA ALA A 138 -1.28 15.18 5.40
C ALA A 138 -0.02 14.29 5.28
N ASP A 139 -0.05 13.25 4.44
CA ASP A 139 1.11 12.39 4.15
C ASP A 139 1.91 12.88 2.93
N ARG A 140 1.43 13.91 2.23
CA ARG A 140 1.95 14.42 0.95
C ARG A 140 2.14 15.93 0.98
N LEU A 141 2.78 16.43 2.04
CA LEU A 141 3.10 17.86 2.21
C LEU A 141 4.54 18.19 1.78
N ASN A 142 5.22 17.27 1.11
CA ASN A 142 6.60 17.47 0.62
C ASN A 142 6.68 18.43 -0.57
N SER A 143 5.61 18.59 -1.33
CA SER A 143 5.46 19.62 -2.37
C SER A 143 3.99 19.97 -2.61
N GLU A 144 3.72 21.14 -3.20
CA GLU A 144 2.39 21.56 -3.61
C GLU A 144 1.78 20.57 -4.61
N GLU A 145 2.57 20.10 -5.59
CA GLU A 145 2.16 19.11 -6.57
C GLU A 145 1.75 17.78 -5.90
N SER A 146 2.58 17.25 -5.01
CA SER A 146 2.27 16.01 -4.28
C SER A 146 0.99 16.13 -3.48
N ASN A 147 0.77 17.29 -2.85
CA ASN A 147 -0.43 17.54 -2.07
C ASN A 147 -1.67 17.71 -2.96
N TYR A 148 -1.57 18.50 -4.03
CA TYR A 148 -2.66 18.70 -5.00
C TYR A 148 -3.16 17.38 -5.58
N GLN A 149 -2.26 16.49 -5.99
CA GLN A 149 -2.64 15.18 -6.55
C GLN A 149 -3.51 14.36 -5.59
N THR A 150 -3.36 14.53 -4.27
CA THR A 150 -4.21 13.78 -3.31
C THR A 150 -5.68 14.20 -3.36
N PHE A 151 -6.01 15.33 -3.99
CA PHE A 151 -7.39 15.83 -4.11
C PHE A 151 -8.12 15.32 -5.35
N TYR A 152 -7.48 14.55 -6.23
CA TYR A 152 -8.19 13.94 -7.35
C TYR A 152 -9.35 13.06 -6.89
N LEU A 153 -10.48 13.13 -7.62
CA LEU A 153 -11.67 12.32 -7.30
C LEU A 153 -11.39 10.82 -7.27
N THR A 154 -10.37 10.35 -7.99
CA THR A 154 -9.93 8.93 -7.94
C THR A 154 -9.36 8.52 -6.58
N ASN A 155 -8.91 9.48 -5.78
CA ASN A 155 -8.40 9.25 -4.43
C ASN A 155 -9.48 9.36 -3.35
N MET A 156 -10.74 9.60 -3.72
CA MET A 156 -11.85 9.83 -2.79
C MET A 156 -12.75 8.61 -2.68
N GLN A 157 -13.20 8.32 -1.46
CA GLN A 157 -14.31 7.40 -1.20
C GLN A 157 -15.28 8.00 -0.17
N PRO A 158 -16.60 7.68 -0.27
CA PRO A 158 -17.60 8.29 0.59
C PRO A 158 -17.42 7.87 2.04
N GLN A 159 -17.12 8.81 2.92
CA GLN A 159 -16.96 8.58 4.35
C GLN A 159 -17.98 9.39 5.14
N LYS A 160 -18.56 8.79 6.18
CA LYS A 160 -19.36 9.53 7.18
C LYS A 160 -18.47 10.51 7.92
N ASN A 161 -18.98 11.70 8.22
CA ASN A 161 -18.18 12.75 8.86
C ASN A 161 -17.51 12.30 10.17
N GLY A 162 -18.27 11.68 11.08
CA GLY A 162 -17.72 11.18 12.33
C GLY A 162 -16.71 10.02 12.15
N PHE A 163 -16.80 9.26 11.05
CA PHE A 163 -15.78 8.28 10.68
C PHE A 163 -14.52 8.97 10.16
N ASN A 164 -14.68 9.82 9.13
CA ASN A 164 -13.59 10.51 8.44
C ASN A 164 -12.76 11.39 9.41
N ALA A 165 -13.44 12.30 10.12
CA ALA A 165 -12.79 13.31 10.95
C ALA A 165 -12.26 12.77 12.30
N LYS A 166 -12.65 11.56 12.72
CA LYS A 166 -12.26 10.99 14.00
C LYS A 166 -11.43 9.73 13.83
N VAL A 167 -12.04 8.55 13.83
CA VAL A 167 -11.32 7.27 13.90
C VAL A 167 -10.37 7.07 12.71
N TRP A 168 -10.82 7.39 11.49
CA TRP A 168 -9.99 7.25 10.30
C TRP A 168 -8.80 8.22 10.31
N ALA A 169 -9.04 9.51 10.58
CA ALA A 169 -7.99 10.51 10.74
C ALA A 169 -6.99 10.14 11.85
N ASN A 170 -7.46 9.54 12.94
CA ASN A 170 -6.58 9.09 14.02
C ASN A 170 -5.75 7.86 13.65
N MET A 171 -6.30 6.92 12.87
CA MET A 171 -5.53 5.82 12.28
C MET A 171 -4.40 6.38 11.39
N GLU A 172 -4.73 7.30 10.50
CA GLU A 172 -3.74 7.96 9.64
C GLU A 172 -2.66 8.71 10.43
N ALA A 173 -3.07 9.44 11.47
CA ALA A 173 -2.13 10.13 12.35
C ALA A 173 -1.22 9.13 13.10
N LYS A 174 -1.76 7.98 13.52
CA LYS A 174 -0.96 6.92 14.16
C LYS A 174 0.08 6.35 13.21
N VAL A 175 -0.30 6.03 11.98
CA VAL A 175 0.60 5.54 10.93
C VAL A 175 1.70 6.56 10.64
N ARG A 176 1.33 7.82 10.48
CA ARG A 176 2.26 8.94 10.28
C ARG A 176 3.23 9.11 11.46
N ASN A 177 2.74 8.92 12.68
CA ASN A 177 3.57 9.00 13.88
C ASN A 177 4.58 7.85 13.95
N TRP A 178 4.20 6.62 13.55
CA TRP A 178 5.15 5.51 13.45
C TRP A 178 6.24 5.80 12.41
N ALA A 179 5.86 6.25 11.21
CA ALA A 179 6.84 6.59 10.18
C ALA A 179 7.85 7.65 10.63
N LYS A 180 7.40 8.64 11.44
CA LYS A 180 8.25 9.71 12.01
C LYS A 180 8.94 9.35 13.33
N GLN A 181 8.59 8.23 13.94
CA GLN A 181 9.04 7.86 15.29
C GLN A 181 10.57 7.81 15.37
N ASN A 182 11.09 8.31 16.50
CA ASN A 182 12.54 8.38 16.77
C ASN A 182 13.32 9.04 15.63
N ASN A 183 12.80 10.15 15.09
CA ASN A 183 13.41 10.87 13.97
C ASN A 183 13.61 9.97 12.73
N TYR A 184 12.57 9.23 12.32
CA TYR A 184 12.55 8.31 11.17
C TYR A 184 13.49 7.09 11.32
N THR A 185 13.71 6.62 12.55
CA THR A 185 14.53 5.41 12.79
C THR A 185 13.69 4.20 13.17
N PHE A 186 12.36 4.31 13.25
CA PHE A 186 11.47 3.17 13.44
C PHE A 186 11.52 2.21 12.24
N CYS A 187 11.45 2.75 11.03
CA CYS A 187 11.63 2.04 9.78
C CYS A 187 12.37 2.93 8.77
N ASP A 188 12.98 2.32 7.75
CA ASP A 188 13.56 3.05 6.63
C ASP A 188 12.49 3.46 5.63
N THR A 189 11.56 2.53 5.36
CA THR A 189 10.38 2.75 4.52
C THR A 189 9.17 2.06 5.12
N MET A 190 8.05 2.76 5.08
CA MET A 190 6.73 2.20 5.35
C MET A 190 5.93 2.17 4.05
N TYR A 191 5.32 1.02 3.79
CA TYR A 191 4.48 0.75 2.61
C TYR A 191 3.05 0.66 3.08
N VAL A 192 2.16 1.39 2.45
CA VAL A 192 0.76 1.50 2.86
C VAL A 192 -0.14 1.18 1.68
N CYS A 193 -1.13 0.31 1.89
CA CYS A 193 -2.23 0.06 0.96
C CYS A 193 -3.55 0.22 1.72
N LYS A 194 -4.45 1.04 1.19
CA LYS A 194 -5.70 1.44 1.85
C LYS A 194 -6.86 1.42 0.88
N GLY A 195 -8.07 1.21 1.40
CA GLY A 195 -9.29 1.33 0.60
C GLY A 195 -10.55 1.06 1.40
N GLY A 196 -11.68 1.33 0.76
CA GLY A 196 -13.00 0.88 1.21
C GLY A 196 -13.47 -0.29 0.35
N THR A 197 -14.26 -1.17 0.92
CA THR A 197 -14.75 -2.39 0.26
C THR A 197 -15.79 -2.08 -0.80
N ILE A 198 -15.51 -2.43 -2.06
CA ILE A 198 -16.40 -2.20 -3.20
C ILE A 198 -16.66 -3.46 -4.05
N VAL A 199 -15.95 -4.57 -3.80
CA VAL A 199 -16.01 -5.78 -4.63
C VAL A 199 -17.13 -6.71 -4.19
N ASN A 200 -17.14 -7.10 -2.92
CA ASN A 200 -18.14 -8.02 -2.38
C ASN A 200 -19.43 -7.26 -2.02
N LYS A 201 -20.55 -7.64 -2.62
CA LYS A 201 -21.87 -7.00 -2.35
C LYS A 201 -22.25 -6.98 -0.87
N SER A 202 -21.88 -8.00 -0.09
CA SER A 202 -22.16 -8.03 1.36
C SER A 202 -21.36 -7.01 2.16
N GLN A 203 -20.29 -6.46 1.55
CA GLN A 203 -19.41 -5.46 2.12
C GLN A 203 -19.65 -4.04 1.54
N ILE A 204 -20.69 -3.88 0.74
CA ILE A 204 -21.21 -2.58 0.30
C ILE A 204 -22.34 -2.17 1.23
N MET A 205 -22.25 -0.98 1.81
CA MET A 205 -23.30 -0.45 2.67
C MET A 205 -24.53 -0.07 1.85
N LYS A 206 -24.32 0.67 0.78
CA LYS A 206 -25.33 1.05 -0.22
C LYS A 206 -24.68 1.62 -1.48
N THR A 207 -25.44 1.68 -2.56
CA THR A 207 -25.14 2.48 -3.76
C THR A 207 -26.16 3.61 -3.83
N LEU A 208 -25.68 4.84 -4.01
CA LEU A 208 -26.53 6.02 -4.14
C LEU A 208 -27.19 6.07 -5.53
N SER A 209 -28.19 6.92 -5.70
CA SER A 209 -28.93 7.07 -6.97
C SER A 209 -28.06 7.52 -8.15
N ASN A 210 -26.97 8.24 -7.86
CA ASN A 210 -25.97 8.63 -8.86
C ASN A 210 -24.91 7.57 -9.15
N GLY A 211 -25.01 6.39 -8.52
CA GLY A 211 -24.06 5.29 -8.69
C GLY A 211 -22.89 5.27 -7.70
N LEU A 212 -22.75 6.28 -6.83
CA LEU A 212 -21.66 6.32 -5.85
C LEU A 212 -21.81 5.18 -4.84
N ILE A 213 -20.80 4.31 -4.77
CA ILE A 213 -20.77 3.15 -3.87
C ILE A 213 -20.24 3.59 -2.50
N VAL A 214 -20.99 3.30 -1.46
CA VAL A 214 -20.60 3.53 -0.06
C VAL A 214 -20.07 2.24 0.53
N PRO A 215 -18.77 2.13 0.82
CA PRO A 215 -18.18 0.96 1.46
C PRO A 215 -18.77 0.70 2.85
N LYS A 216 -18.93 -0.57 3.20
CA LYS A 216 -19.33 -0.98 4.56
C LYS A 216 -18.12 -1.09 5.50
N TYR A 217 -16.95 -1.39 4.95
CA TYR A 217 -15.70 -1.47 5.69
C TYR A 217 -14.62 -0.66 4.99
N TYR A 218 -13.69 -0.16 5.80
CA TYR A 218 -12.42 0.40 5.35
C TYR A 218 -11.26 -0.39 5.92
N TYR A 219 -10.15 -0.42 5.20
CA TYR A 219 -8.96 -1.14 5.62
C TYR A 219 -7.69 -0.34 5.34
N MET A 220 -6.62 -0.73 6.04
CA MET A 220 -5.29 -0.19 5.84
C MET A 220 -4.28 -1.29 6.15
N ALA A 221 -3.56 -1.75 5.13
CA ALA A 221 -2.41 -2.64 5.25
C ALA A 221 -1.14 -1.82 5.36
N ILE A 222 -0.26 -2.18 6.29
CA ILE A 222 0.99 -1.47 6.58
C ILE A 222 2.10 -2.50 6.66
N LEU A 223 3.15 -2.30 5.86
CA LEU A 223 4.42 -3.04 5.92
C LEU A 223 5.53 -2.05 6.23
N ILE A 224 6.48 -2.45 7.05
CA ILE A 224 7.72 -1.70 7.26
C ILE A 224 8.94 -2.51 6.83
N SER A 225 9.94 -1.82 6.33
CA SER A 225 11.28 -2.36 6.12
C SER A 225 12.32 -1.58 6.90
N LYS A 226 13.30 -2.28 7.45
CA LYS A 226 14.43 -1.68 8.18
C LYS A 226 15.71 -2.45 7.95
N LYS A 227 16.75 -1.76 7.49
CA LYS A 227 18.09 -2.32 7.37
C LYS A 227 18.73 -2.47 8.75
N GLN A 228 19.21 -3.65 9.06
CA GLN A 228 19.89 -3.95 10.30
C GLN A 228 21.40 -3.61 10.19
N SER A 229 22.09 -3.52 11.33
CA SER A 229 23.54 -3.25 11.39
C SER A 229 24.40 -4.27 10.64
N ASN A 230 23.93 -5.49 10.54
CA ASN A 230 24.59 -6.57 9.78
C ASN A 230 24.28 -6.54 8.26
N GLY A 231 23.52 -5.54 7.80
CA GLY A 231 23.15 -5.36 6.38
C GLY A 231 21.88 -6.08 5.93
N THR A 232 21.32 -6.99 6.76
CA THR A 232 20.06 -7.69 6.42
C THR A 232 18.84 -6.75 6.53
N MET A 233 17.80 -7.01 5.74
CA MET A 233 16.53 -6.32 5.86
C MET A 233 15.62 -7.06 6.82
N LYS A 234 14.95 -6.31 7.70
CA LYS A 234 13.86 -6.81 8.55
C LYS A 234 12.56 -6.21 8.08
N TYR A 235 11.52 -7.04 8.06
CA TYR A 235 10.17 -6.65 7.70
C TYR A 235 9.21 -6.97 8.85
N ASP A 236 8.12 -6.21 8.95
CA ASP A 236 7.01 -6.45 9.88
C ASP A 236 5.76 -5.81 9.30
N ALA A 237 4.59 -6.45 9.47
CA ALA A 237 3.36 -5.95 8.89
C ALA A 237 2.17 -6.08 9.86
N MET A 238 1.15 -5.28 9.61
CA MET A 238 -0.16 -5.36 10.24
C MET A 238 -1.23 -4.73 9.36
N ALA A 239 -2.48 -5.00 9.66
CA ALA A 239 -3.59 -4.31 9.03
C ALA A 239 -4.59 -3.77 10.05
N PHE A 240 -5.34 -2.75 9.64
CA PHE A 240 -6.57 -2.31 10.28
C PHE A 240 -7.77 -2.73 9.44
N TRP A 241 -8.83 -3.19 10.10
CA TRP A 241 -10.14 -3.44 9.51
C TRP A 241 -11.22 -2.78 10.36
N ILE A 242 -12.02 -1.89 9.76
CA ILE A 242 -12.98 -1.09 10.51
C ILE A 242 -14.30 -0.95 9.78
N GLU A 243 -15.41 -1.12 10.50
CA GLU A 243 -16.74 -0.85 9.98
C GLU A 243 -16.97 0.65 9.78
N HIS A 244 -17.51 1.02 8.61
CA HIS A 244 -17.83 2.39 8.25
C HIS A 244 -19.12 2.85 8.95
N LYS A 245 -18.97 3.37 10.15
CA LYS A 245 -20.09 3.93 10.93
C LYS A 245 -19.67 5.23 11.60
N GLU A 246 -20.65 6.04 11.99
CA GLU A 246 -20.37 7.17 12.86
C GLU A 246 -19.61 6.71 14.09
N SER A 247 -18.53 7.40 14.40
CA SER A 247 -17.67 7.04 15.50
C SER A 247 -17.39 8.24 16.40
N SER A 248 -17.51 8.03 17.70
CA SER A 248 -16.97 8.94 18.71
C SER A 248 -15.55 8.54 19.14
N ASP A 249 -15.00 7.47 18.56
CA ASP A 249 -13.68 6.95 18.90
C ASP A 249 -12.59 7.94 18.47
N ASN A 250 -11.89 8.48 19.45
CA ASN A 250 -10.81 9.43 19.26
C ASN A 250 -9.46 8.73 18.97
N GLY A 251 -9.48 7.46 18.53
CA GLY A 251 -8.28 6.73 18.16
C GLY A 251 -7.41 6.28 19.33
N THR A 252 -7.94 6.32 20.58
CA THR A 252 -7.20 5.86 21.77
C THR A 252 -7.18 4.34 21.91
N ALA A 253 -8.08 3.64 21.20
CA ALA A 253 -8.24 2.18 21.27
C ALA A 253 -8.16 1.53 19.88
N LEU A 254 -7.15 1.89 19.06
CA LEU A 254 -6.98 1.36 17.69
C LEU A 254 -6.62 -0.13 17.66
N ALA A 255 -6.05 -0.69 18.73
CA ALA A 255 -5.68 -2.10 18.84
C ALA A 255 -6.83 -3.06 18.50
N LYS A 256 -8.07 -2.71 18.81
CA LYS A 256 -9.27 -3.51 18.51
C LYS A 256 -9.59 -3.68 17.03
N TYR A 257 -8.97 -2.87 16.18
CA TYR A 257 -9.13 -2.91 14.72
C TYR A 257 -7.97 -3.60 14.02
N VAL A 258 -6.94 -4.01 14.78
CA VAL A 258 -5.75 -4.69 14.25
C VAL A 258 -6.11 -6.12 13.89
N ILE A 259 -5.72 -6.51 12.67
CA ILE A 259 -5.81 -7.88 12.15
C ILE A 259 -4.49 -8.22 11.45
N THR A 260 -4.29 -9.50 11.12
CA THR A 260 -3.17 -9.93 10.28
C THR A 260 -3.39 -9.53 8.82
N ILE A 261 -2.34 -9.58 8.02
CA ILE A 261 -2.46 -9.37 6.57
C ILE A 261 -3.26 -10.51 5.95
N ASP A 262 -2.98 -11.78 6.29
CA ASP A 262 -3.77 -12.94 5.83
C ASP A 262 -5.28 -12.77 6.08
N GLU A 263 -5.65 -12.25 7.26
CA GLU A 263 -7.05 -12.00 7.59
C GLU A 263 -7.64 -10.88 6.70
N LEU A 264 -6.86 -9.83 6.42
CA LEU A 264 -7.29 -8.76 5.52
C LEU A 264 -7.52 -9.27 4.10
N GLU A 265 -6.60 -10.08 3.58
CA GLU A 265 -6.68 -10.67 2.25
C GLU A 265 -7.89 -11.59 2.10
N ASN A 266 -8.13 -12.44 3.11
CA ASN A 266 -9.33 -13.28 3.16
C ASN A 266 -10.63 -12.46 3.16
N LYS A 267 -10.64 -11.26 3.76
CA LYS A 267 -11.80 -10.37 3.79
C LYS A 267 -12.00 -9.59 2.49
N THR A 268 -10.92 -9.19 1.83
CA THR A 268 -10.96 -8.29 0.68
C THR A 268 -10.82 -8.98 -0.67
N GLY A 269 -10.16 -10.14 -0.70
CA GLY A 269 -9.70 -10.79 -1.92
C GLY A 269 -8.58 -10.01 -2.63
N ILE A 270 -7.89 -9.13 -1.91
CA ILE A 270 -6.74 -8.35 -2.41
C ILE A 270 -5.49 -8.94 -1.77
N ASP A 271 -4.60 -9.48 -2.59
CA ASP A 271 -3.29 -10.00 -2.22
C ASP A 271 -2.35 -8.77 -2.09
N VAL A 272 -2.07 -8.34 -0.86
CA VAL A 272 -1.22 -7.18 -0.57
C VAL A 272 0.22 -7.63 -0.33
N PHE A 273 1.19 -6.77 -0.65
CA PHE A 273 2.63 -7.05 -0.48
C PHE A 273 3.17 -8.22 -1.30
N CYS A 274 2.43 -8.71 -2.29
CA CYS A 274 2.76 -9.82 -3.20
C CYS A 274 4.13 -9.73 -3.90
N ASN A 275 4.78 -8.60 -3.83
CA ASN A 275 6.12 -8.38 -4.40
C ASN A 275 7.25 -8.73 -3.42
N LEU A 276 6.93 -9.08 -2.17
CA LEU A 276 7.91 -9.63 -1.21
C LEU A 276 8.34 -11.05 -1.65
N PRO A 277 9.56 -11.48 -1.29
CA PRO A 277 9.89 -12.91 -1.40
C PRO A 277 8.92 -13.78 -0.60
N ASP A 278 8.51 -14.93 -1.17
CA ASP A 278 7.47 -15.82 -0.62
C ASP A 278 7.68 -16.22 0.86
N ASP A 279 8.92 -16.36 1.30
CA ASP A 279 9.24 -16.73 2.68
C ASP A 279 9.06 -15.54 3.66
N ILE A 280 9.39 -14.35 3.21
CA ILE A 280 9.19 -13.10 3.97
C ILE A 280 7.72 -12.75 4.01
N GLU A 281 7.03 -12.82 2.86
CA GLU A 281 5.61 -12.57 2.71
C GLU A 281 4.81 -13.42 3.71
N ARG A 282 4.92 -14.75 3.66
CA ARG A 282 4.24 -15.66 4.61
C ARG A 282 4.53 -15.34 6.08
N GLN A 283 5.76 -14.94 6.39
CA GLN A 283 6.13 -14.60 7.77
C GLN A 283 5.44 -13.35 8.27
N VAL A 284 5.41 -12.28 7.46
CA VAL A 284 4.87 -10.98 7.90
C VAL A 284 3.34 -10.91 7.83
N GLU A 285 2.72 -11.77 7.02
CA GLU A 285 1.27 -11.79 6.81
C GLU A 285 0.52 -12.60 7.86
N SER A 286 1.13 -13.70 8.32
CA SER A 286 0.48 -14.64 9.24
C SER A 286 0.36 -14.14 10.68
N THR A 287 1.15 -13.16 11.10
CA THR A 287 1.20 -12.72 12.51
C THR A 287 1.41 -11.21 12.63
N VAL A 288 0.92 -10.62 13.72
CA VAL A 288 1.19 -9.22 14.07
C VAL A 288 2.05 -9.15 15.32
N ASN A 289 3.15 -8.44 15.25
CA ASN A 289 3.97 -8.12 16.40
C ASN A 289 3.39 -6.92 17.17
N MET A 290 2.31 -7.14 17.93
CA MET A 290 1.58 -6.10 18.65
C MET A 290 2.48 -5.17 19.47
N LYS A 291 3.51 -5.75 20.14
CA LYS A 291 4.46 -4.97 20.94
C LYS A 291 5.29 -3.99 20.12
N LEU A 292 5.73 -4.38 18.92
CA LEU A 292 6.47 -3.50 18.02
C LEU A 292 5.63 -2.26 17.64
N TRP A 293 4.35 -2.48 17.36
CA TRP A 293 3.40 -1.44 16.99
C TRP A 293 2.85 -0.63 18.17
N GLY A 294 3.32 -0.94 19.41
CA GLY A 294 2.94 -0.23 20.63
C GLY A 294 1.52 -0.56 21.11
N TYR A 295 1.07 -1.77 20.82
CA TYR A 295 -0.15 -2.36 21.38
C TYR A 295 0.23 -3.48 22.35
N ASN A 296 -0.26 -3.42 23.58
CA ASN A 296 -0.01 -4.38 24.65
C ASN A 296 -1.21 -5.30 24.85
#